data_6e4b15d2310f78f8363ab98e0a06af7d
#
_entry.id   6e4b15d2310f78f8363ab98e0a06af7d
#
_cell.length_a   1.000
_cell.length_b   1.000
_cell.length_c   1.000
_cell.angle_alpha   90.00
_cell.angle_beta   90.00
_cell.angle_gamma   90.00
#
_symmetry.space_group_name_H-M   'P 1'
#
loop_
_entity.id
_entity.type
_entity.pdbx_description
1 polymer ?
#
loop_
_entity_poly.entity_id
_entity_poly.type
_entity_poly.pdbx_seq_one_letter_code
_entity_poly.pdbx_strand_id
1 'polypeptide(L)'
;VMNIMLVSVVERTREIGIRKALGAKNKSIRRQFMTEAVVICLMGGVIGIVIGILNGFLLSQVAGMLVSSYEQELGSMLHVTVSPSITAIIISVVFSMLIGVVFGYYPAKRAANMSPIDALRYE
;
A
#
# COMPACT_ATOMS: atom_id res chain seq x y z
N VAL A 1 -1.75 -6.16 -2.58
CA VAL A 1 -2.69 -5.81 -1.49
C VAL A 1 -3.99 -6.60 -1.64
N MET A 2 -4.60 -6.59 -2.81
CA MET A 2 -5.85 -7.31 -3.06
C MET A 2 -5.74 -8.82 -2.80
N ASN A 3 -4.68 -9.49 -3.25
CA ASN A 3 -4.45 -10.91 -3.00
C ASN A 3 -4.28 -11.22 -1.51
N ILE A 4 -3.55 -10.38 -0.79
CA ILE A 4 -3.35 -10.51 0.66
C ILE A 4 -4.68 -10.36 1.40
N MET A 5 -5.51 -9.39 1.00
CA MET A 5 -6.83 -9.17 1.59
C MET A 5 -7.79 -10.32 1.30
N LEU A 6 -7.76 -10.90 0.10
CA LEU A 6 -8.57 -12.08 -0.23
C LEU A 6 -8.15 -13.30 0.59
N VAL A 7 -6.86 -13.54 0.77
CA VAL A 7 -6.33 -14.61 1.63
C VAL A 7 -6.75 -14.37 3.08
N SER A 8 -6.63 -13.16 3.59
CA SER A 8 -7.09 -12.80 4.94
C SER A 8 -8.58 -13.05 5.14
N VAL A 9 -9.41 -12.75 4.14
CA VAL A 9 -10.85 -13.04 4.18
C VAL A 9 -11.09 -14.55 4.27
N VAL A 10 -10.37 -15.35 3.49
CA VAL A 10 -10.51 -16.83 3.51
C VAL A 10 -10.06 -17.40 4.86
N GLU A 11 -8.93 -16.96 5.39
CA GLU A 11 -8.42 -17.40 6.69
C GLU A 11 -9.32 -17.01 7.85
N ARG A 12 -9.94 -15.83 7.77
CA ARG A 12 -10.85 -15.29 8.79
C ARG A 12 -12.32 -15.61 8.53
N THR A 13 -12.64 -16.48 7.58
CA THR A 13 -14.00 -16.84 7.22
C THR A 13 -14.83 -17.31 8.43
N ARG A 14 -14.24 -18.14 9.27
CA ARG A 14 -14.89 -18.61 10.50
C ARG A 14 -15.17 -17.47 11.49
N GLU A 15 -14.21 -16.59 11.70
CA GLU A 15 -14.36 -15.42 12.58
C GLU A 15 -15.45 -14.46 12.07
N ILE A 16 -15.48 -14.20 10.77
CA ILE A 16 -16.52 -13.39 10.12
C ILE A 16 -17.90 -14.04 10.29
N GLY A 17 -18.00 -15.36 10.11
CA GLY A 17 -19.23 -16.11 10.31
C GLY A 17 -19.76 -16.02 11.73
N ILE A 18 -18.90 -16.15 12.74
CA ILE A 18 -19.24 -16.01 14.15
C ILE A 18 -19.74 -14.57 14.44
N ARG A 19 -19.06 -13.55 13.93
CA ARG A 19 -19.48 -12.15 14.11
C ARG A 19 -20.84 -11.86 13.47
N LYS A 20 -21.10 -12.39 12.28
CA LYS A 20 -22.40 -12.27 11.61
C LYS A 20 -23.50 -13.01 12.36
N ALA A 21 -23.23 -14.20 12.88
CA ALA A 21 -24.16 -14.97 13.70
C ALA A 21 -24.52 -14.23 14.99
N LEU A 22 -23.62 -13.44 15.55
CA LEU A 22 -23.84 -12.57 16.71
C LEU A 22 -24.55 -11.25 16.37
N GLY A 23 -24.94 -11.03 15.13
CA GLY A 23 -25.69 -9.85 14.71
C GLY A 23 -24.83 -8.68 14.19
N ALA A 24 -23.56 -8.89 13.85
CA ALA A 24 -22.72 -7.87 13.24
C ALA A 24 -23.26 -7.47 11.85
N LYS A 25 -23.36 -6.16 11.62
CA LYS A 25 -23.84 -5.62 10.36
C LYS A 25 -22.78 -5.79 9.25
N ASN A 26 -23.20 -6.06 8.02
CA ASN A 26 -22.32 -6.12 6.85
C ASN A 26 -21.46 -4.86 6.68
N LYS A 27 -22.03 -3.70 6.97
CA LYS A 27 -21.34 -2.41 6.93
C LYS A 27 -20.15 -2.34 7.90
N SER A 28 -20.28 -2.90 9.10
CA SER A 28 -19.22 -2.93 10.11
C SER A 28 -18.03 -3.78 9.64
N ILE A 29 -18.29 -4.97 9.11
CA ILE A 29 -17.26 -5.88 8.60
C ILE A 29 -16.53 -5.24 7.40
N ARG A 30 -17.28 -4.68 6.45
CA ARG A 30 -16.72 -3.99 5.29
C ARG A 30 -15.85 -2.81 5.70
N ARG A 31 -16.29 -2.01 6.67
CA ARG A 31 -15.53 -0.87 7.19
C ARG A 31 -14.22 -1.33 7.83
N GLN A 32 -14.23 -2.42 8.58
CA GLN A 32 -13.03 -2.98 9.21
C GLN A 32 -11.97 -3.38 8.18
N PHE A 33 -12.35 -4.12 7.14
CA PHE A 33 -11.43 -4.53 6.07
C PHE A 33 -10.92 -3.34 5.26
N MET A 34 -11.75 -2.35 4.98
CA MET A 34 -11.31 -1.14 4.30
C MET A 34 -10.30 -0.34 5.13
N THR A 35 -10.54 -0.20 6.42
CA THR A 35 -9.61 0.48 7.33
C THR A 35 -8.27 -0.24 7.37
N GLU A 36 -8.26 -1.57 7.44
CA GLU A 36 -7.05 -2.38 7.40
C GLU A 36 -6.27 -2.17 6.10
N ALA A 37 -6.94 -2.17 4.95
CA ALA A 37 -6.30 -1.93 3.65
C ALA A 37 -5.68 -0.52 3.55
N VAL A 38 -6.38 0.50 4.01
CA VAL A 38 -5.87 1.89 4.03
C VAL A 38 -4.65 2.02 4.94
N VAL A 39 -4.68 1.42 6.13
CA VAL A 39 -3.55 1.44 7.06
C VAL A 39 -2.31 0.77 6.45
N ILE A 40 -2.47 -0.39 5.83
CA ILE A 40 -1.36 -1.09 5.16
C ILE A 40 -0.77 -0.23 4.04
N CYS A 41 -1.61 0.39 3.22
CA CYS A 41 -1.15 1.27 2.13
C CYS A 41 -0.43 2.52 2.65
N LEU A 42 -0.91 3.13 3.74
CA LEU A 42 -0.25 4.26 4.37
C LEU A 42 1.11 3.88 4.94
N MET A 43 1.20 2.77 5.66
CA MET A 43 2.46 2.27 6.20
C MET A 43 3.46 1.98 5.08
N GLY A 44 3.02 1.29 4.02
CA GLY A 44 3.85 1.02 2.84
C GLY A 44 4.31 2.31 2.16
N GLY A 45 3.43 3.30 2.05
CA GLY A 45 3.74 4.61 1.50
C GLY A 45 4.82 5.37 2.29
N VAL A 46 4.69 5.42 3.60
CA VAL A 46 5.69 6.06 4.48
C VAL A 46 7.05 5.36 4.37
N ILE A 47 7.07 4.04 4.46
CA ILE A 47 8.31 3.25 4.32
C ILE A 47 8.92 3.46 2.93
N GLY A 48 8.09 3.46 1.87
CA GLY A 48 8.51 3.70 0.50
C GLY A 48 9.16 5.08 0.31
N ILE A 49 8.60 6.13 0.91
CA ILE A 49 9.17 7.48 0.88
C ILE A 49 10.54 7.51 1.55
N VAL A 50 10.68 6.94 2.74
CA VAL A 50 11.94 6.89 3.47
C VAL A 50 13.03 6.17 2.67
N ILE A 51 12.71 4.97 2.15
CA ILE A 51 13.63 4.19 1.34
C ILE A 51 13.96 4.92 0.03
N GLY A 52 12.98 5.55 -0.60
CA GLY A 52 13.17 6.31 -1.84
C GLY A 52 14.13 7.49 -1.65
N ILE A 53 13.98 8.25 -0.57
CA ILE A 53 14.87 9.38 -0.26
C ILE A 53 16.30 8.88 0.03
N LEU A 54 16.44 7.81 0.82
CA LEU A 54 17.76 7.22 1.12
C LEU A 54 18.46 6.73 -0.14
N ASN A 55 17.76 5.99 -0.99
CA ASN A 55 18.30 5.50 -2.27
C ASN A 55 18.65 6.66 -3.21
N GLY A 56 17.79 7.67 -3.31
CA GLY A 56 18.04 8.86 -4.11
C GLY A 56 19.32 9.60 -3.66
N PHE A 57 19.49 9.74 -2.36
CA PHE A 57 20.70 10.36 -1.79
C PHE A 57 21.95 9.53 -2.09
N LEU A 58 21.91 8.22 -1.90
CA LEU A 58 23.04 7.33 -2.20
C LEU A 58 23.40 7.37 -3.70
N LEU A 59 22.40 7.31 -4.58
CA LEU A 59 22.63 7.39 -6.02
C LEU A 59 23.22 8.73 -6.46
N SER A 60 22.81 9.84 -5.83
CA SER A 60 23.38 11.15 -6.13
C SER A 60 24.86 11.24 -5.72
N GLN A 61 25.24 10.63 -4.60
CA GLN A 61 26.63 10.58 -4.15
C GLN A 61 27.49 9.75 -5.11
N VAL A 62 27.02 8.56 -5.50
CA VAL A 62 27.71 7.68 -6.43
C VAL A 62 27.86 8.35 -7.82
N ALA A 63 26.78 8.96 -8.30
CA ALA A 63 26.80 9.69 -9.56
C ALA A 63 27.80 10.86 -9.52
N GLY A 64 27.84 11.61 -8.42
CA GLY A 64 28.80 12.69 -8.21
C GLY A 64 30.26 12.20 -8.25
N MET A 65 30.55 11.07 -7.60
CA MET A 65 31.91 10.47 -7.63
C MET A 65 32.30 10.00 -9.04
N LEU A 66 31.39 9.40 -9.77
CA LEU A 66 31.66 8.94 -11.14
C LEU A 66 31.86 10.12 -12.10
N VAL A 67 31.02 11.15 -11.97
CA VAL A 67 31.11 12.35 -12.83
C VAL A 67 32.40 13.12 -12.56
N SER A 68 32.82 13.26 -11.30
CA SER A 68 34.08 13.92 -10.97
C SER A 68 35.31 13.24 -11.57
N SER A 69 35.23 11.94 -11.85
CA SER A 69 36.30 11.18 -12.50
C SER A 69 36.35 11.42 -14.03
N TYR A 70 35.27 11.94 -14.64
CA TYR A 70 35.13 12.21 -16.07
C TYR A 70 35.00 13.70 -16.39
N GLU A 71 35.27 14.58 -15.43
CA GLU A 71 34.93 16.02 -15.42
C GLU A 71 35.60 16.88 -16.49
N GLN A 72 36.42 16.37 -17.36
CA GLN A 72 37.10 17.23 -18.37
C GLN A 72 36.30 17.49 -19.65
N GLU A 73 35.22 16.72 -19.95
CA GLU A 73 34.43 16.95 -21.16
C GLU A 73 32.91 17.00 -21.00
N LEU A 74 32.31 16.44 -19.92
CA LEU A 74 30.85 16.33 -19.78
C LEU A 74 30.28 17.01 -18.51
N GLY A 75 31.08 17.66 -17.73
CA GLY A 75 30.76 18.12 -16.35
C GLY A 75 29.64 19.15 -16.21
N SER A 76 29.18 19.78 -17.29
CA SER A 76 28.12 20.80 -17.22
C SER A 76 26.71 20.29 -17.52
N MET A 77 26.56 19.07 -18.02
CA MET A 77 25.24 18.54 -18.45
C MET A 77 24.59 17.54 -17.47
N LEU A 78 25.31 17.03 -16.48
CA LEU A 78 24.79 15.99 -15.58
C LEU A 78 24.79 16.38 -14.10
N HIS A 79 24.23 17.54 -13.77
CA HIS A 79 23.84 17.79 -12.39
C HIS A 79 22.59 17.00 -12.04
N VAL A 80 22.76 15.74 -11.64
CA VAL A 80 21.66 14.94 -11.06
C VAL A 80 21.41 15.44 -9.63
N THR A 81 20.62 16.51 -9.53
CA THR A 81 20.18 16.99 -8.23
C THR A 81 18.92 16.21 -7.85
N VAL A 82 19.04 15.27 -6.92
CA VAL A 82 17.89 14.58 -6.34
C VAL A 82 17.24 15.54 -5.35
N SER A 83 16.31 16.35 -5.83
CA SER A 83 15.44 17.16 -4.96
C SER A 83 14.09 16.43 -4.80
N PRO A 84 13.69 16.09 -3.56
CA PRO A 84 12.38 15.50 -3.35
C PRO A 84 11.30 16.51 -3.71
N SER A 85 10.57 16.25 -4.79
CA SER A 85 9.43 17.09 -5.17
C SER A 85 8.25 16.81 -4.24
N ILE A 86 7.86 17.80 -3.45
CA ILE A 86 6.69 17.71 -2.56
C ILE A 86 5.43 17.36 -3.36
N THR A 87 5.30 17.90 -4.56
CA THR A 87 4.18 17.58 -5.45
C THR A 87 4.14 16.10 -5.83
N ALA A 88 5.30 15.52 -6.19
CA ALA A 88 5.38 14.10 -6.51
C ALA A 88 5.05 13.22 -5.30
N ILE A 89 5.49 13.60 -4.11
CA ILE A 89 5.18 12.88 -2.86
C ILE A 89 3.68 12.90 -2.60
N ILE A 90 3.03 14.06 -2.70
CA ILE A 90 1.58 14.19 -2.49
C ILE A 90 0.81 13.35 -3.50
N ILE A 91 1.15 13.44 -4.79
CA ILE A 91 0.50 12.65 -5.84
C ILE A 91 0.66 11.16 -5.56
N SER A 92 1.84 10.69 -5.18
CA SER A 92 2.11 9.29 -4.88
C SER A 92 1.31 8.79 -3.68
N VAL A 93 1.20 9.59 -2.62
CA VAL A 93 0.42 9.25 -1.43
C VAL A 93 -1.07 9.17 -1.77
N VAL A 94 -1.61 10.16 -2.49
CA VAL A 94 -3.02 10.17 -2.90
C VAL A 94 -3.32 8.97 -3.80
N PHE A 95 -2.47 8.68 -4.77
CA PHE A 95 -2.62 7.54 -5.66
C PHE A 95 -2.56 6.21 -4.91
N SER A 96 -1.64 6.06 -3.97
CA SER A 96 -1.53 4.87 -3.10
C SER A 96 -2.79 4.67 -2.25
N MET A 97 -3.34 5.75 -1.69
CA MET A 97 -4.60 5.70 -0.94
C MET A 97 -5.78 5.27 -1.82
N LEU A 98 -5.88 5.80 -3.03
CA LEU A 98 -6.93 5.42 -3.98
C LEU A 98 -6.84 3.93 -4.33
N ILE A 99 -5.64 3.42 -4.61
CA ILE A 99 -5.42 1.99 -4.84
C ILE A 99 -5.85 1.18 -3.62
N GLY A 100 -5.45 1.58 -2.41
CA GLY A 100 -5.84 0.92 -1.17
C GLY A 100 -7.35 0.84 -0.99
N VAL A 101 -8.06 1.93 -1.26
CA VAL A 101 -9.52 1.96 -1.18
C VAL A 101 -10.16 1.05 -2.24
N VAL A 102 -9.75 1.17 -3.50
CA VAL A 102 -10.33 0.39 -4.61
C VAL A 102 -10.08 -1.10 -4.41
N PHE A 103 -8.84 -1.50 -4.15
CA PHE A 103 -8.49 -2.92 -3.99
C PHE A 103 -8.88 -3.48 -2.61
N GLY A 104 -9.12 -2.65 -1.61
CA GLY A 104 -9.66 -3.05 -0.32
C GLY A 104 -11.19 -3.23 -0.34
N TYR A 105 -11.88 -2.49 -1.23
CA TYR A 105 -13.34 -2.54 -1.33
C TYR A 105 -13.87 -3.90 -1.78
N TYR A 106 -13.25 -4.50 -2.79
CA TYR A 106 -13.70 -5.78 -3.34
C TYR A 106 -13.66 -6.92 -2.31
N PRO A 107 -12.53 -7.21 -1.65
CA PRO A 107 -12.51 -8.25 -0.62
C PRO A 107 -13.37 -7.90 0.60
N ALA A 108 -13.48 -6.63 0.97
CA ALA A 108 -14.35 -6.19 2.05
C ALA A 108 -15.84 -6.43 1.73
N LYS A 109 -16.26 -6.15 0.50
CA LYS A 109 -17.61 -6.44 0.02
C LYS A 109 -17.88 -7.95 0.02
N ARG A 110 -16.92 -8.75 -0.43
CA ARG A 110 -17.04 -10.21 -0.43
C ARG A 110 -17.20 -10.76 0.98
N ALA A 111 -16.39 -10.28 1.93
CA ALA A 111 -16.49 -10.66 3.32
C ALA A 111 -17.85 -10.29 3.94
N ALA A 112 -18.34 -9.09 3.64
CA ALA A 112 -19.63 -8.59 4.14
C ALA A 112 -20.83 -9.37 3.58
N ASN A 113 -20.76 -9.82 2.34
CA ASN A 113 -21.83 -10.55 1.67
C ASN A 113 -21.81 -12.07 1.94
N MET A 114 -20.80 -12.57 2.65
CA MET A 114 -20.71 -13.98 3.00
C MET A 114 -21.80 -14.36 3.99
N SER A 115 -22.56 -15.43 3.70
CA SER A 115 -23.56 -15.91 4.65
C SER A 115 -22.90 -16.58 5.85
N PRO A 116 -23.48 -16.46 7.08
CA PRO A 116 -22.94 -17.11 8.27
C PRO A 116 -22.82 -18.63 8.14
N ILE A 117 -23.76 -19.25 7.44
CA ILE A 117 -23.79 -20.69 7.19
C ILE A 117 -22.66 -21.12 6.28
N ASP A 118 -22.43 -20.39 5.18
CA ASP A 118 -21.33 -20.66 4.24
C ASP A 118 -19.97 -20.42 4.89
N ALA A 119 -19.84 -19.39 5.73
CA ALA A 119 -18.63 -19.08 6.47
C ALA A 119 -18.25 -20.19 7.47
N LEU A 120 -19.22 -20.77 8.17
CA LEU A 120 -19.00 -21.86 9.12
C LEU A 120 -18.81 -23.22 8.45
N ARG A 121 -19.26 -23.37 7.21
CA ARG A 121 -19.18 -24.60 6.42
C ARG A 121 -17.85 -24.77 5.70
N TYR A 122 -17.04 -23.74 5.65
CA TYR A 122 -15.73 -23.71 4.99
C TYR A 122 -14.62 -24.25 5.93
N GLU A 123 -14.71 -25.49 6.31
CA GLU A 123 -13.60 -26.21 6.96
C GLU A 123 -12.97 -27.21 6.02
#